data_141527fcc92d753890aadcf5f08a7bd3
#
_entry.id   141527fcc92d753890aadcf5f08a7bd3
#
_cell.length_a   1.000
_cell.length_b   1.000
_cell.length_c   1.000
_cell.angle_alpha   90.00
_cell.angle_beta   90.00
_cell.angle_gamma   90.00
#
_symmetry.space_group_name_H-M   'P 1'
#
loop_
_entity.id
_entity.type
_entity.pdbx_description
1 polymer ?
#
loop_
_entity_poly.entity_id
_entity_poly.type
_entity_poly.pdbx_seq_one_letter_code
_entity_poly.pdbx_strand_id
1 'polypeptide(L)'
;MPCKPDIERRFASQRAKSMTPPTADALIFPPMAGGVRDLKVWQEAVALGGEVVRAVRQTARRETKTAMDALMLTALAVASHIAEGYGRYTAPEQRQLYRAAKRDLLRLETQLAIVRHADLISATTHGDLVKRIHTVSRLLAGYIVYLERQRTADDDDVVPVRPASVQA
;
A
#
# COMPACT_ATOMS: atom_id res chain seq x y z
N MET A 1 29.70 13.75 34.31
CA MET A 1 29.30 12.37 34.00
C MET A 1 28.89 12.27 32.52
N PRO A 2 29.65 11.65 31.65
CA PRO A 2 29.22 11.36 30.30
C PRO A 2 28.89 9.87 30.20
N CYS A 3 27.71 9.55 29.72
CA CYS A 3 27.35 8.18 29.37
C CYS A 3 26.49 8.20 28.13
N LYS A 4 27.05 7.76 26.98
CA LYS A 4 26.45 6.87 25.98
C LYS A 4 27.15 6.98 24.61
N PRO A 5 28.20 6.19 24.36
CA PRO A 5 28.53 5.86 22.97
C PRO A 5 28.35 4.37 22.61
N ASP A 6 27.83 3.51 23.50
CA ASP A 6 27.86 2.06 23.25
C ASP A 6 26.63 1.50 22.53
N ILE A 7 25.51 2.20 22.52
CA ILE A 7 24.28 1.71 21.88
C ILE A 7 24.34 1.89 20.37
N GLU A 8 24.91 2.96 19.87
CA GLU A 8 25.02 3.22 18.42
C GLU A 8 25.98 2.26 17.72
N ARG A 9 27.05 1.86 18.38
CA ARG A 9 28.02 0.87 17.83
C ARG A 9 27.45 -0.54 17.72
N ARG A 10 26.53 -0.94 18.59
CA ARG A 10 25.87 -2.26 18.50
C ARG A 10 24.89 -2.33 17.34
N PHE A 11 24.16 -1.26 17.04
CA PHE A 11 23.26 -1.21 15.89
C PHE A 11 23.99 -1.13 14.55
N ALA A 12 25.13 -0.47 14.48
CA ALA A 12 25.96 -0.43 13.27
C ALA A 12 26.59 -1.78 12.95
N SER A 13 26.99 -2.56 13.97
CA SER A 13 27.61 -3.88 13.79
C SER A 13 26.60 -4.97 13.38
N GLN A 14 25.34 -4.87 13.78
CA GLN A 14 24.29 -5.80 13.32
C GLN A 14 23.81 -5.53 11.90
N ARG A 15 23.92 -4.29 11.41
CA ARG A 15 23.59 -3.95 10.02
C ARG A 15 24.57 -4.51 8.99
N ALA A 16 25.81 -4.84 9.39
CA ALA A 16 26.86 -5.32 8.50
C ALA A 16 26.88 -6.85 8.31
N LYS A 17 26.09 -7.62 9.07
CA LYS A 17 26.17 -9.10 9.07
C LYS A 17 25.06 -9.83 8.33
N SER A 18 24.11 -9.15 7.68
CA SER A 18 23.03 -9.81 6.92
C SER A 18 22.84 -9.28 5.49
N MET A 19 23.87 -8.67 4.89
CA MET A 19 23.85 -8.35 3.47
C MET A 19 24.52 -9.46 2.66
N THR A 20 23.85 -10.58 2.49
CA THR A 20 23.99 -11.38 1.28
C THR A 20 23.40 -10.53 0.15
N PRO A 21 24.15 -10.31 -0.97
CA PRO A 21 23.58 -9.60 -2.11
C PRO A 21 22.36 -10.39 -2.59
N PRO A 22 21.22 -9.74 -2.84
CA PRO A 22 20.06 -10.42 -3.38
C PRO A 22 20.46 -11.01 -4.74
N THR A 23 20.11 -12.27 -4.94
CA THR A 23 20.15 -12.96 -6.24
C THR A 23 19.40 -12.09 -7.26
N ALA A 24 19.77 -12.17 -8.54
CA ALA A 24 19.27 -11.32 -9.63
C ALA A 24 17.74 -11.21 -9.73
N ASP A 25 16.98 -12.16 -9.16
CA ASP A 25 15.52 -12.17 -9.07
C ASP A 25 14.91 -11.17 -8.06
N ALA A 26 15.73 -10.49 -7.25
CA ALA A 26 15.24 -9.59 -6.19
C ALA A 26 15.10 -8.12 -6.63
N LEU A 27 15.47 -7.78 -7.88
CA LEU A 27 15.50 -6.39 -8.36
C LEU A 27 14.36 -6.05 -9.32
N ILE A 28 13.13 -6.39 -8.95
CA ILE A 28 11.95 -6.02 -9.77
C ILE A 28 11.58 -4.55 -9.63
N PHE A 29 12.03 -3.87 -8.58
CA PHE A 29 11.99 -2.42 -8.47
C PHE A 29 13.38 -1.89 -8.08
N PRO A 30 13.95 -0.94 -8.87
CA PRO A 30 15.02 -0.14 -8.31
C PRO A 30 14.47 0.53 -7.05
N PRO A 31 15.18 0.49 -5.90
CA PRO A 31 14.76 1.25 -4.75
C PRO A 31 14.68 2.71 -5.19
N MET A 32 13.47 3.25 -5.30
CA MET A 32 13.27 4.68 -5.53
C MET A 32 14.02 5.40 -4.42
N ALA A 33 14.89 6.32 -4.78
CA ALA A 33 15.85 6.96 -3.87
C ALA A 33 15.21 7.61 -2.63
N GLY A 34 13.89 7.84 -2.64
CA GLY A 34 13.09 8.44 -1.57
C GLY A 34 12.15 7.51 -0.82
N GLY A 35 12.08 6.23 -1.16
CA GLY A 35 11.24 5.25 -0.48
C GLY A 35 9.74 5.39 -0.78
N VAL A 36 8.88 4.84 0.10
CA VAL A 36 7.42 4.83 -0.05
C VAL A 36 6.82 6.24 -0.20
N ARG A 37 7.50 7.26 0.35
CA ARG A 37 7.05 8.66 0.32
C ARG A 37 7.03 9.25 -1.08
N ASP A 38 7.84 8.73 -2.01
CA ASP A 38 7.86 9.17 -3.41
C ASP A 38 6.80 8.48 -4.25
N LEU A 39 6.13 7.46 -3.69
CA LEU A 39 5.10 6.73 -4.39
C LEU A 39 3.81 7.57 -4.48
N LYS A 40 3.45 8.00 -5.69
CA LYS A 40 2.28 8.88 -5.91
C LYS A 40 0.99 8.30 -5.34
N VAL A 41 0.75 6.99 -5.49
CA VAL A 41 -0.45 6.34 -4.95
C VAL A 41 -0.48 6.38 -3.42
N TRP A 42 0.67 6.28 -2.76
CA TRP A 42 0.76 6.40 -1.31
C TRP A 42 0.46 7.83 -0.84
N GLN A 43 1.01 8.85 -1.52
CA GLN A 43 0.76 10.26 -1.21
C GLN A 43 -0.75 10.58 -1.30
N GLU A 44 -1.41 10.12 -2.37
CA GLU A 44 -2.85 10.31 -2.54
C GLU A 44 -3.69 9.54 -1.50
N ALA A 45 -3.26 8.34 -1.11
CA ALA A 45 -3.91 7.56 -0.06
C ALA A 45 -3.77 8.22 1.32
N VAL A 46 -2.60 8.79 1.64
CA VAL A 46 -2.39 9.55 2.88
C VAL A 46 -3.26 10.82 2.90
N ALA A 47 -3.33 11.53 1.76
CA ALA A 47 -4.18 12.71 1.64
C ALA A 47 -5.67 12.34 1.83
N LEU A 48 -6.14 11.24 1.22
CA LEU A 48 -7.49 10.70 1.42
C LEU A 48 -7.76 10.40 2.90
N GLY A 49 -6.84 9.69 3.57
CA GLY A 49 -6.95 9.38 5.00
C GLY A 49 -7.06 10.64 5.85
N GLY A 50 -6.25 11.66 5.58
CA GLY A 50 -6.30 12.95 6.27
C GLY A 50 -7.62 13.70 6.07
N GLU A 51 -8.21 13.65 4.87
CA GLU A 51 -9.51 14.25 4.59
C GLU A 51 -10.65 13.51 5.30
N VAL A 52 -10.63 12.19 5.30
CA VAL A 52 -11.60 11.36 6.05
C VAL A 52 -11.53 11.69 7.55
N VAL A 53 -10.33 11.74 8.13
CA VAL A 53 -10.14 12.09 9.55
C VAL A 53 -10.71 13.49 9.84
N ARG A 54 -10.49 14.49 8.97
CA ARG A 54 -11.05 15.83 9.13
C ARG A 54 -12.59 15.82 9.09
N ALA A 55 -13.18 15.11 8.12
CA ALA A 55 -14.63 14.98 8.00
C ALA A 55 -15.25 14.32 9.24
N VAL A 56 -14.63 13.23 9.72
CA VAL A 56 -15.07 12.53 10.93
C VAL A 56 -15.02 13.45 12.16
N ARG A 57 -13.92 14.20 12.36
CA ARG A 57 -13.77 15.12 13.51
C ARG A 57 -14.82 16.22 13.54
N GLN A 58 -15.28 16.67 12.38
CA GLN A 58 -16.32 17.72 12.28
C GLN A 58 -17.72 17.19 12.58
N THR A 59 -17.95 15.88 12.41
CA THR A 59 -19.29 15.29 12.42
C THR A 59 -19.50 14.31 13.56
N ALA A 60 -18.42 13.82 14.20
CA ALA A 60 -18.49 12.79 15.21
C ALA A 60 -19.35 13.20 16.42
N ARG A 61 -20.39 12.44 16.68
CA ARG A 61 -21.23 12.49 17.88
C ARG A 61 -21.13 11.16 18.61
N ARG A 62 -21.56 11.13 19.88
CA ARG A 62 -21.48 9.92 20.69
C ARG A 62 -22.23 8.74 20.06
N GLU A 63 -23.42 9.01 19.48
CA GLU A 63 -24.28 7.98 18.88
C GLU A 63 -23.71 7.44 17.54
N THR A 64 -22.94 8.24 16.82
CA THR A 64 -22.40 7.88 15.51
C THR A 64 -20.93 7.44 15.57
N LYS A 65 -20.35 7.40 16.77
CA LYS A 65 -18.91 7.15 16.97
C LYS A 65 -18.44 5.87 16.29
N THR A 66 -19.15 4.75 16.45
CA THR A 66 -18.76 3.46 15.87
C THR A 66 -18.69 3.51 14.33
N ALA A 67 -19.65 4.16 13.68
CA ALA A 67 -19.64 4.30 12.21
C ALA A 67 -18.48 5.19 11.75
N MET A 68 -18.22 6.27 12.48
CA MET A 68 -17.12 7.20 12.18
C MET A 68 -15.76 6.57 12.42
N ASP A 69 -15.58 5.80 13.48
CA ASP A 69 -14.36 5.05 13.76
C ASP A 69 -14.09 4.01 12.67
N ALA A 70 -15.12 3.27 12.22
CA ALA A 70 -15.00 2.29 11.13
C ALA A 70 -14.57 2.96 9.82
N LEU A 71 -15.12 4.11 9.49
CA LEU A 71 -14.75 4.90 8.31
C LEU A 71 -13.27 5.31 8.37
N MET A 72 -12.85 5.84 9.52
CA MET A 72 -11.48 6.28 9.74
C MET A 72 -10.48 5.12 9.68
N LEU A 73 -10.78 3.98 10.34
CA LEU A 73 -9.91 2.80 10.31
C LEU A 73 -9.76 2.24 8.88
N THR A 74 -10.85 2.21 8.10
CA THR A 74 -10.79 1.76 6.71
C THR A 74 -9.91 2.69 5.85
N ALA A 75 -10.01 4.00 6.03
CA ALA A 75 -9.18 4.96 5.30
C ALA A 75 -7.69 4.82 5.66
N LEU A 76 -7.36 4.57 6.93
CA LEU A 76 -5.99 4.31 7.38
C LEU A 76 -5.45 3.00 6.78
N ALA A 77 -6.27 1.95 6.73
CA ALA A 77 -5.88 0.65 6.17
C ALA A 77 -5.46 0.74 4.70
N VAL A 78 -6.09 1.60 3.89
CA VAL A 78 -5.70 1.83 2.48
C VAL A 78 -4.23 2.25 2.38
N ALA A 79 -3.82 3.29 3.11
CA ALA A 79 -2.45 3.80 3.06
C ALA A 79 -1.45 2.79 3.64
N SER A 80 -1.84 2.07 4.69
CA SER A 80 -1.02 1.02 5.32
C SER A 80 -0.73 -0.14 4.37
N HIS A 81 -1.75 -0.70 3.72
CA HIS A 81 -1.56 -1.78 2.74
C HIS A 81 -0.72 -1.37 1.54
N ILE A 82 -0.80 -0.10 1.10
CA ILE A 82 0.07 0.41 0.02
C ILE A 82 1.52 0.47 0.51
N ALA A 83 1.77 0.95 1.72
CA ALA A 83 3.10 1.02 2.31
C ALA A 83 3.71 -0.37 2.55
N GLU A 84 2.92 -1.29 3.07
CA GLU A 84 3.33 -2.69 3.29
C GLU A 84 3.63 -3.38 1.96
N GLY A 85 2.80 -3.14 0.93
CA GLY A 85 3.03 -3.67 -0.42
C GLY A 85 4.34 -3.17 -1.01
N TYR A 86 4.65 -1.89 -0.85
CA TYR A 86 5.94 -1.33 -1.28
C TYR A 86 7.14 -1.98 -0.58
N GLY A 87 6.99 -2.38 0.67
CA GLY A 87 8.04 -3.05 1.45
C GLY A 87 8.24 -4.53 1.13
N ARG A 88 7.44 -5.14 0.24
CA ARG A 88 7.58 -6.54 -0.13
C ARG A 88 8.59 -6.73 -1.26
N TYR A 89 9.31 -7.85 -1.22
CA TYR A 89 10.37 -8.15 -2.19
C TYR A 89 9.85 -8.82 -3.47
N THR A 90 8.70 -9.48 -3.41
CA THR A 90 8.16 -10.24 -4.54
C THR A 90 6.91 -9.59 -5.14
N ALA A 91 6.78 -9.62 -6.46
CA ALA A 91 5.61 -9.09 -7.17
C ALA A 91 4.27 -9.74 -6.73
N PRO A 92 4.17 -11.06 -6.47
CA PRO A 92 2.95 -11.66 -5.94
C PRO A 92 2.51 -11.09 -4.60
N GLU A 93 3.43 -10.91 -3.63
CA GLU A 93 3.13 -10.34 -2.31
C GLU A 93 2.72 -8.87 -2.41
N GLN A 94 3.42 -8.08 -3.23
CA GLN A 94 3.05 -6.69 -3.51
C GLN A 94 1.62 -6.60 -4.06
N ARG A 95 1.28 -7.42 -5.06
CA ARG A 95 -0.06 -7.46 -5.66
C ARG A 95 -1.13 -7.83 -4.65
N GLN A 96 -0.85 -8.78 -3.76
CA GLN A 96 -1.81 -9.19 -2.72
C GLN A 96 -2.18 -8.01 -1.83
N LEU A 97 -1.20 -7.22 -1.38
CA LEU A 97 -1.40 -6.05 -0.53
C LEU A 97 -2.06 -4.90 -1.29
N TYR A 98 -1.70 -4.66 -2.55
CA TYR A 98 -2.38 -3.65 -3.37
C TYR A 98 -3.83 -4.02 -3.70
N ARG A 99 -4.14 -5.31 -3.87
CA ARG A 99 -5.52 -5.79 -3.97
C ARG A 99 -6.27 -5.65 -2.64
N ALA A 100 -5.60 -5.80 -1.49
CA ALA A 100 -6.19 -5.51 -0.18
C ALA A 100 -6.55 -4.03 -0.07
N ALA A 101 -5.63 -3.11 -0.41
CA ALA A 101 -5.91 -1.68 -0.45
C ALA A 101 -7.10 -1.34 -1.38
N LYS A 102 -7.21 -2.02 -2.54
CA LYS A 102 -8.34 -1.83 -3.45
C LYS A 102 -9.68 -2.27 -2.84
N ARG A 103 -9.69 -3.37 -2.08
CA ARG A 103 -10.89 -3.80 -1.34
C ARG A 103 -11.29 -2.80 -0.25
N ASP A 104 -10.30 -2.22 0.43
CA ASP A 104 -10.57 -1.20 1.45
C ASP A 104 -11.09 0.10 0.84
N LEU A 105 -10.64 0.49 -0.37
CA LEU A 105 -11.23 1.62 -1.10
C LEU A 105 -12.72 1.40 -1.41
N LEU A 106 -13.11 0.21 -1.86
CA LEU A 106 -14.52 -0.13 -2.10
C LEU A 106 -15.35 -0.12 -0.80
N ARG A 107 -14.76 -0.63 0.28
CA ARG A 107 -15.39 -0.58 1.61
C ARG A 107 -15.57 0.86 2.08
N LEU A 108 -14.55 1.70 1.92
CA LEU A 108 -14.57 3.11 2.27
C LEU A 108 -15.66 3.86 1.50
N GLU A 109 -15.76 3.64 0.20
CA GLU A 109 -16.78 4.24 -0.66
C GLU A 109 -18.19 3.85 -0.21
N THR A 110 -18.41 2.57 0.11
CA THR A 110 -19.68 2.08 0.66
C THR A 110 -20.01 2.73 2.01
N GLN A 111 -19.04 2.82 2.91
CA GLN A 111 -19.22 3.47 4.21
C GLN A 111 -19.54 4.96 4.07
N LEU A 112 -18.87 5.66 3.12
CA LEU A 112 -19.16 7.06 2.81
C LEU A 112 -20.58 7.25 2.27
N ALA A 113 -21.07 6.35 1.42
CA ALA A 113 -22.44 6.38 0.93
C ALA A 113 -23.45 6.20 2.07
N ILE A 114 -23.17 5.29 3.02
CA ILE A 114 -24.01 5.06 4.20
C ILE A 114 -24.09 6.33 5.08
N VAL A 115 -22.95 6.90 5.46
CA VAL A 115 -22.93 8.09 6.32
C VAL A 115 -23.50 9.32 5.61
N ARG A 116 -23.40 9.38 4.29
CA ARG A 116 -24.08 10.43 3.49
C ARG A 116 -25.59 10.23 3.49
N HIS A 117 -26.08 9.02 3.33
CA HIS A 117 -27.51 8.70 3.36
C HIS A 117 -28.13 8.96 4.75
N ALA A 118 -27.33 8.83 5.80
CA ALA A 118 -27.71 9.16 7.17
C ALA A 118 -27.53 10.66 7.50
N ASP A 119 -27.27 11.53 6.52
CA ASP A 119 -27.04 12.97 6.66
C ASP A 119 -25.93 13.35 7.66
N LEU A 120 -24.98 12.44 7.89
CA LEU A 120 -23.84 12.68 8.78
C LEU A 120 -22.73 13.49 8.12
N ILE A 121 -22.65 13.52 6.79
CA ILE A 121 -21.72 14.35 6.02
C ILE A 121 -22.46 15.11 4.91
N SER A 122 -21.93 16.26 4.50
CA SER A 122 -22.50 17.05 3.42
C SER A 122 -22.32 16.36 2.05
N ALA A 123 -23.18 16.71 1.08
CA ALA A 123 -23.05 16.23 -0.30
C ALA A 123 -21.69 16.66 -0.91
N THR A 124 -21.21 17.85 -0.60
CA THR A 124 -19.92 18.36 -1.06
C THR A 124 -18.77 17.52 -0.53
N THR A 125 -18.71 17.32 0.80
CA THR A 125 -17.69 16.49 1.45
C THR A 125 -17.68 15.06 0.89
N HIS A 126 -18.87 14.45 0.74
CA HIS A 126 -19.00 13.14 0.12
C HIS A 126 -18.42 13.11 -1.30
N GLY A 127 -18.83 14.09 -2.16
CA GLY A 127 -18.38 14.14 -3.55
C GLY A 127 -16.86 14.30 -3.69
N ASP A 128 -16.23 15.11 -2.82
CA ASP A 128 -14.79 15.34 -2.86
C ASP A 128 -14.01 14.09 -2.40
N LEU A 129 -14.47 13.40 -1.35
CA LEU A 129 -13.89 12.15 -0.88
C LEU A 129 -14.00 11.03 -1.93
N VAL A 130 -15.15 10.90 -2.61
CA VAL A 130 -15.35 9.91 -3.68
C VAL A 130 -14.42 10.19 -4.87
N LYS A 131 -14.25 11.45 -5.30
CA LYS A 131 -13.28 11.79 -6.35
C LYS A 131 -11.85 11.36 -5.99
N ARG A 132 -11.46 11.56 -4.75
CA ARG A 132 -10.13 11.15 -4.28
C ARG A 132 -10.00 9.62 -4.20
N ILE A 133 -11.04 8.90 -3.74
CA ILE A 133 -11.08 7.43 -3.78
C ILE A 133 -10.84 6.93 -5.21
N HIS A 134 -11.53 7.50 -6.20
CA HIS A 134 -11.35 7.12 -7.61
C HIS A 134 -9.94 7.42 -8.11
N THR A 135 -9.31 8.50 -7.66
CA THR A 135 -7.92 8.83 -8.01
C THR A 135 -6.96 7.76 -7.47
N VAL A 136 -7.07 7.40 -6.19
CA VAL A 136 -6.23 6.35 -5.57
C VAL A 136 -6.49 5.00 -6.25
N SER A 137 -7.75 4.64 -6.49
CA SER A 137 -8.14 3.39 -7.14
C SER A 137 -7.54 3.24 -8.54
N ARG A 138 -7.55 4.31 -9.34
CA ARG A 138 -6.96 4.33 -10.69
C ARG A 138 -5.45 4.16 -10.65
N LEU A 139 -4.76 4.87 -9.77
CA LEU A 139 -3.31 4.73 -9.59
C LEU A 139 -2.94 3.31 -9.16
N LEU A 140 -3.68 2.76 -8.20
CA LEU A 140 -3.46 1.41 -7.68
C LEU A 140 -3.70 0.34 -8.75
N ALA A 141 -4.74 0.50 -9.58
CA ALA A 141 -4.99 -0.38 -10.71
C ALA A 141 -3.82 -0.39 -11.70
N GLY A 142 -3.25 0.78 -12.01
CA GLY A 142 -2.06 0.90 -12.85
C GLY A 142 -0.85 0.14 -12.30
N TYR A 143 -0.60 0.23 -10.98
CA TYR A 143 0.47 -0.52 -10.33
C TYR A 143 0.23 -2.04 -10.37
N ILE A 144 -0.99 -2.50 -10.15
CA ILE A 144 -1.33 -3.93 -10.21
C ILE A 144 -1.08 -4.48 -11.62
N VAL A 145 -1.54 -3.77 -12.67
CA VAL A 145 -1.32 -4.16 -14.07
C VAL A 145 0.17 -4.18 -14.41
N TYR A 146 0.94 -3.19 -13.93
CA TYR A 146 2.39 -3.17 -14.13
C TYR A 146 3.07 -4.42 -13.56
N LEU A 147 2.74 -4.80 -12.31
CA LEU A 147 3.26 -6.00 -11.67
C LEU A 147 2.81 -7.31 -12.36
N GLU A 148 1.65 -7.32 -13.01
CA GLU A 148 1.16 -8.47 -13.78
C GLU A 148 1.95 -8.66 -15.08
N ARG A 149 2.29 -7.56 -15.76
CA ARG A 149 3.09 -7.59 -17.00
C ARG A 149 4.52 -8.05 -16.77
N GLN A 150 5.13 -7.67 -15.65
CA GLN A 150 6.49 -8.12 -15.31
C GLN A 150 6.54 -9.64 -15.15
N ARG A 151 5.54 -10.25 -14.52
CA ARG A 151 5.49 -11.71 -14.37
C ARG A 151 5.46 -12.46 -15.70
N THR A 152 4.72 -11.96 -16.70
CA THR A 152 4.65 -12.62 -18.02
C THR A 152 5.96 -12.52 -18.77
N ALA A 153 6.72 -11.45 -18.60
CA ALA A 153 8.06 -11.32 -19.18
C ALA A 153 9.06 -12.29 -18.56
N ASP A 154 9.00 -12.48 -17.22
CA ASP A 154 9.88 -13.41 -16.50
C ASP A 154 9.57 -14.88 -16.80
N ASP A 155 8.28 -15.24 -17.02
CA ASP A 155 7.83 -16.59 -17.39
C ASP A 155 8.23 -16.97 -18.85
N ASP A 156 8.34 -15.99 -19.76
CA ASP A 156 8.72 -16.22 -21.16
C ASP A 156 10.25 -16.41 -21.33
N ASP A 157 11.07 -15.95 -20.40
CA ASP A 157 12.53 -16.14 -20.40
C ASP A 157 12.99 -17.50 -19.83
N VAL A 158 12.07 -18.31 -19.29
CA VAL A 158 12.38 -19.68 -18.87
C VAL A 158 12.40 -20.59 -20.09
N VAL A 159 13.54 -20.67 -20.76
CA VAL A 159 13.82 -21.64 -21.82
C VAL A 159 13.58 -23.05 -21.28
N PRO A 160 12.67 -23.86 -21.87
CA PRO A 160 12.44 -25.21 -21.40
C PRO A 160 13.73 -26.03 -21.57
N VAL A 161 14.29 -26.47 -20.42
CA VAL A 161 15.41 -27.39 -20.42
C VAL A 161 14.94 -28.67 -21.13
N ARG A 162 15.44 -28.90 -22.34
CA ARG A 162 15.20 -30.15 -23.09
C ARG A 162 15.71 -31.30 -22.24
N PRO A 163 14.89 -32.30 -21.93
CA PRO A 163 15.40 -33.49 -21.27
C PRO A 163 16.46 -34.11 -22.19
N ALA A 164 17.63 -34.36 -21.62
CA ALA A 164 18.69 -35.08 -22.29
C ALA A 164 18.15 -36.45 -22.73
N SER A 165 18.13 -36.70 -24.05
CA SER A 165 17.78 -38.00 -24.61
C SER A 165 18.75 -39.03 -24.08
N VAL A 166 18.26 -39.89 -23.19
CA VAL A 166 18.97 -41.12 -22.80
C VAL A 166 19.01 -42.00 -24.05
N GLN A 167 20.17 -42.08 -24.68
CA GLN A 167 20.45 -43.09 -25.69
C GLN A 167 20.77 -44.39 -24.98
N ALA A 168 19.97 -45.41 -25.28
CA ALA A 168 20.19 -46.78 -24.89
C ALA A 168 21.32 -47.40 -25.74
#